data_f8267be52e119c1e9610af1aa1704f28
#
_entry.id   f8267be52e119c1e9610af1aa1704f28
#
_cell.length_a   1.000
_cell.length_b   1.000
_cell.length_c   1.000
_cell.angle_alpha   90.00
_cell.angle_beta   90.00
_cell.angle_gamma   90.00
#
_symmetry.space_group_name_H-M   'P 1'
#
loop_
_entity.id
_entity.type
_entity.pdbx_description
1 polymer ?
#
loop_
_entity_poly.entity_id
_entity_poly.type
_entity_poly.pdbx_seq_one_letter_code
_entity_poly.pdbx_strand_id
1 'polypeptide(L)'
;RFKADPESLAGNGMVLHRHQADAIRAAQSGKSYVLTTGTGSGKSLAYIVPIVDAVLRETAENGGKRLPGVKAIIVYPMNALANSQLGELRKFLKHGYPAGGEPVTFARYTGQESSDERAKILAEPPDILLTNYVMLELVLTRPDERKHLIRAAQGLRFLALDELHTYRG
;
A
#
# COMPACT_ATOMS: atom_id res chain seq x y z
N ARG A 1 -4.28 10.40 -12.57
CA ARG A 1 -3.17 11.28 -13.00
C ARG A 1 -2.20 11.39 -11.84
N PHE A 2 -0.97 10.98 -12.04
CA PHE A 2 0.11 11.20 -11.07
C PHE A 2 0.72 12.57 -11.31
N LYS A 3 0.95 13.34 -10.23
CA LYS A 3 1.59 14.64 -10.35
C LYS A 3 3.10 14.44 -10.43
N ALA A 4 3.69 14.79 -11.55
CA ALA A 4 5.14 14.73 -11.73
C ALA A 4 5.84 15.96 -11.11
N ASP A 5 5.11 17.06 -10.95
CA ASP A 5 5.56 18.31 -10.36
C ASP A 5 4.68 18.65 -9.16
N PRO A 6 5.23 18.85 -7.96
CA PRO A 6 4.47 19.23 -6.77
C PRO A 6 3.70 20.55 -6.94
N GLU A 7 4.17 21.46 -7.79
CA GLU A 7 3.55 22.76 -8.04
C GLU A 7 2.49 22.70 -9.15
N SER A 8 2.47 21.62 -9.94
CA SER A 8 1.52 21.48 -11.04
C SER A 8 0.24 20.76 -10.60
N LEU A 9 -0.90 21.45 -10.69
CA LEU A 9 -2.22 20.86 -10.48
C LEU A 9 -2.66 19.93 -11.63
N ALA A 10 -2.06 20.06 -12.82
CA ALA A 10 -2.49 19.36 -14.03
C ALA A 10 -2.03 17.90 -14.11
N GLY A 11 -0.92 17.55 -13.46
CA GLY A 11 -0.32 16.20 -13.51
C GLY A 11 -0.10 15.68 -14.95
N ASN A 12 0.99 15.01 -15.18
CA ASN A 12 1.27 14.39 -16.48
C ASN A 12 0.51 13.08 -16.65
N GLY A 13 0.06 12.78 -17.86
CA GLY A 13 -0.48 11.48 -18.22
C GLY A 13 0.61 10.42 -18.12
N MET A 14 0.32 9.30 -17.44
CA MET A 14 1.22 8.16 -17.39
C MET A 14 0.77 7.09 -18.38
N VAL A 15 1.70 6.61 -19.20
CA VAL A 15 1.48 5.47 -20.08
C VAL A 15 1.91 4.21 -19.34
N LEU A 16 0.97 3.31 -19.12
CA LEU A 16 1.22 2.03 -18.46
C LEU A 16 1.83 1.03 -19.43
N HIS A 17 2.77 0.24 -18.96
CA HIS A 17 3.23 -0.94 -19.68
C HIS A 17 2.13 -2.00 -19.75
N ARG A 18 2.18 -2.87 -20.76
CA ARG A 18 1.16 -3.91 -20.97
C ARG A 18 0.94 -4.77 -19.72
N HIS A 19 2.00 -5.25 -19.08
CA HIS A 19 1.91 -6.07 -17.88
C HIS A 19 1.24 -5.33 -16.69
N GLN A 20 1.46 -4.01 -16.57
CA GLN A 20 0.78 -3.20 -15.55
C GLN A 20 -0.72 -3.10 -15.85
N ALA A 21 -1.08 -2.85 -17.10
CA ALA A 21 -2.48 -2.78 -17.51
C ALA A 21 -3.21 -4.12 -17.34
N ASP A 22 -2.55 -5.24 -17.63
CA ASP A 22 -3.10 -6.58 -17.46
C ASP A 22 -3.31 -6.92 -15.97
N ALA A 23 -2.34 -6.58 -15.11
CA ALA A 23 -2.44 -6.74 -13.66
C ALA A 23 -3.58 -5.91 -13.06
N ILE A 24 -3.73 -4.65 -13.48
CA ILE A 24 -4.82 -3.77 -13.04
C ILE A 24 -6.18 -4.37 -13.42
N ARG A 25 -6.34 -4.87 -14.65
CA ARG A 25 -7.58 -5.53 -15.08
C ARG A 25 -7.87 -6.79 -14.27
N ALA A 26 -6.85 -7.60 -13.95
CA ALA A 26 -6.99 -8.78 -13.10
C ALA A 26 -7.48 -8.40 -11.71
N ALA A 27 -6.86 -7.39 -11.08
CA ALA A 27 -7.28 -6.88 -9.79
C ALA A 27 -8.72 -6.35 -9.80
N GLN A 28 -9.11 -5.58 -10.82
CA GLN A 28 -10.47 -5.04 -10.97
C GLN A 28 -11.52 -6.13 -11.14
N SER A 29 -11.13 -7.28 -11.72
CA SER A 29 -12.02 -8.45 -11.84
C SER A 29 -12.07 -9.33 -10.58
N GLY A 30 -11.42 -8.91 -9.49
CA GLY A 30 -11.36 -9.66 -8.23
C GLY A 30 -10.44 -10.89 -8.26
N LYS A 31 -9.58 -11.01 -9.26
CA LYS A 31 -8.67 -12.15 -9.41
C LYS A 31 -7.31 -11.87 -8.77
N SER A 32 -6.77 -12.86 -8.07
CA SER A 32 -5.36 -12.86 -7.70
C SER A 32 -4.48 -13.12 -8.92
N TYR A 33 -3.28 -12.53 -8.93
CA TYR A 33 -2.33 -12.70 -10.03
C TYR A 33 -0.88 -12.75 -9.51
N VAL A 34 -0.02 -13.35 -10.30
CA VAL A 34 1.44 -13.33 -10.11
C VAL A 34 2.05 -12.59 -11.29
N LEU A 35 2.91 -11.63 -11.00
CA LEU A 35 3.60 -10.83 -12.00
C LEU A 35 5.07 -11.25 -12.09
N THR A 36 5.45 -11.82 -13.21
CA THR A 36 6.84 -12.24 -13.49
C THR A 36 7.43 -11.37 -14.59
N THR A 37 8.12 -10.31 -14.22
CA THR A 37 8.80 -9.42 -15.17
C THR A 37 10.20 -9.08 -14.65
N GLY A 38 11.10 -8.64 -15.52
CA GLY A 38 12.46 -8.22 -15.15
C GLY A 38 12.48 -7.11 -14.11
N THR A 39 13.61 -6.94 -13.43
CA THR A 39 13.85 -5.84 -12.49
C THR A 39 13.77 -4.49 -13.21
N GLY A 40 13.29 -3.46 -12.52
CA GLY A 40 13.16 -2.11 -13.09
C GLY A 40 11.97 -1.91 -14.03
N SER A 41 11.11 -2.92 -14.24
CA SER A 41 9.95 -2.83 -15.14
C SER A 41 8.73 -2.07 -14.57
N GLY A 42 8.86 -1.45 -13.40
CA GLY A 42 7.76 -0.74 -12.74
C GLY A 42 6.68 -1.67 -12.17
N LYS A 43 7.05 -2.86 -11.70
CA LYS A 43 6.13 -3.83 -11.08
C LYS A 43 5.27 -3.24 -9.97
N SER A 44 5.80 -2.34 -9.17
CA SER A 44 5.09 -1.73 -8.05
C SER A 44 3.79 -1.05 -8.47
N LEU A 45 3.75 -0.41 -9.65
CA LEU A 45 2.53 0.22 -10.15
C LEU A 45 1.41 -0.80 -10.45
N ALA A 46 1.77 -2.04 -10.73
CA ALA A 46 0.80 -3.09 -11.02
C ALA A 46 -0.08 -3.45 -9.82
N TYR A 47 0.40 -3.24 -8.58
CA TYR A 47 -0.40 -3.41 -7.37
C TYR A 47 -0.77 -2.08 -6.70
N ILE A 48 0.06 -1.04 -6.79
CA ILE A 48 -0.25 0.26 -6.19
C ILE A 48 -1.47 0.91 -6.85
N VAL A 49 -1.54 0.89 -8.19
CA VAL A 49 -2.66 1.52 -8.91
C VAL A 49 -4.02 0.90 -8.55
N PRO A 50 -4.23 -0.43 -8.60
CA PRO A 50 -5.51 -1.00 -8.21
C PRO A 50 -5.84 -0.82 -6.73
N ILE A 51 -4.85 -0.81 -5.83
CA ILE A 51 -5.07 -0.53 -4.42
C ILE A 51 -5.61 0.90 -4.24
N VAL A 52 -4.92 1.88 -4.83
CA VAL A 52 -5.32 3.29 -4.75
C VAL A 52 -6.70 3.53 -5.38
N ASP A 53 -6.95 2.95 -6.56
CA ASP A 53 -8.26 3.04 -7.23
C ASP A 53 -9.38 2.49 -6.34
N ALA A 54 -9.16 1.35 -5.69
CA ALA A 54 -10.14 0.74 -4.80
C ALA A 54 -10.45 1.61 -3.57
N VAL A 55 -9.43 2.20 -2.93
CA VAL A 55 -9.60 3.11 -1.79
C VAL A 55 -10.34 4.38 -2.20
N LEU A 56 -10.01 4.95 -3.35
CA LEU A 56 -10.68 6.15 -3.87
C LEU A 56 -12.15 5.88 -4.20
N ARG A 57 -12.47 4.74 -4.79
CA ARG A 57 -13.86 4.33 -5.09
C ARG A 57 -14.66 4.12 -3.80
N GLU A 58 -14.11 3.37 -2.85
CA GLU A 58 -14.75 3.17 -1.55
C GLU A 58 -15.05 4.50 -0.84
N THR A 59 -14.09 5.43 -0.87
CA THR A 59 -14.27 6.77 -0.29
C THR A 59 -15.37 7.55 -1.03
N ALA A 60 -15.41 7.49 -2.36
CA ALA A 60 -16.44 8.16 -3.15
C ALA A 60 -17.84 7.57 -2.90
N GLU A 61 -17.97 6.25 -2.85
CA GLU A 61 -19.20 5.52 -2.54
C GLU A 61 -19.71 5.84 -1.13
N ASN A 62 -18.79 6.13 -0.18
CA ASN A 62 -19.10 6.53 1.19
C ASN A 62 -19.28 8.06 1.36
N GLY A 63 -19.71 8.77 0.32
CA GLY A 63 -19.97 10.21 0.37
C GLY A 63 -18.74 11.07 0.63
N GLY A 64 -17.57 10.63 0.16
CA GLY A 64 -16.29 11.34 0.32
C GLY A 64 -15.61 11.12 1.68
N LYS A 65 -16.17 10.27 2.54
CA LYS A 65 -15.60 9.96 3.85
C LYS A 65 -14.78 8.68 3.79
N ARG A 66 -13.53 8.74 4.22
CA ARG A 66 -12.68 7.57 4.34
C ARG A 66 -13.21 6.61 5.41
N LEU A 67 -13.34 5.34 5.08
CA LEU A 67 -13.63 4.29 6.05
C LEU A 67 -12.35 3.89 6.81
N PRO A 68 -12.42 3.72 8.13
CA PRO A 68 -11.26 3.30 8.92
C PRO A 68 -10.83 1.87 8.56
N GLY A 69 -9.56 1.58 8.80
CA GLY A 69 -9.00 0.24 8.64
C GLY A 69 -8.07 0.09 7.45
N VAL A 70 -7.23 -0.95 7.53
CA VAL A 70 -6.25 -1.28 6.50
C VAL A 70 -6.94 -1.96 5.32
N LYS A 71 -6.80 -1.38 4.13
CA LYS A 71 -7.35 -1.91 2.87
C LYS A 71 -6.33 -2.75 2.11
N ALA A 72 -5.05 -2.44 2.31
CA ALA A 72 -3.97 -3.17 1.67
C ALA A 72 -2.79 -3.37 2.62
N ILE A 73 -2.20 -4.57 2.59
CA ILE A 73 -0.91 -4.86 3.21
C ILE A 73 0.07 -5.18 2.07
N ILE A 74 1.20 -4.48 2.05
CA ILE A 74 2.29 -4.74 1.10
C ILE A 74 3.47 -5.25 1.89
N VAL A 75 3.89 -6.48 1.58
CA VAL A 75 4.98 -7.17 2.26
C VAL A 75 6.24 -7.12 1.40
N TYR A 76 7.32 -6.67 1.98
CA TYR A 76 8.65 -6.61 1.35
C TYR A 76 9.60 -7.59 2.01
N PRO A 77 10.61 -8.11 1.29
CA PRO A 77 11.57 -9.04 1.88
C PRO A 77 12.45 -8.39 2.94
N MET A 78 12.70 -7.09 2.84
CA MET A 78 13.57 -6.36 3.77
C MET A 78 13.15 -4.90 3.97
N ASN A 79 13.58 -4.31 5.08
CA ASN A 79 13.26 -2.94 5.46
C ASN A 79 13.73 -1.88 4.44
N ALA A 80 14.87 -2.10 3.80
CA ALA A 80 15.40 -1.16 2.81
C ALA A 80 14.43 -0.95 1.63
N LEU A 81 13.80 -2.03 1.15
CA LEU A 81 12.78 -1.95 0.10
C LEU A 81 11.50 -1.26 0.60
N ALA A 82 11.03 -1.59 1.80
CA ALA A 82 9.89 -0.91 2.41
C ALA A 82 10.13 0.61 2.53
N ASN A 83 11.35 1.01 2.92
CA ASN A 83 11.73 2.42 3.03
C ASN A 83 11.77 3.12 1.67
N SER A 84 12.36 2.49 0.65
CA SER A 84 12.40 3.01 -0.71
C SER A 84 10.99 3.20 -1.27
N GLN A 85 10.13 2.19 -1.12
CA GLN A 85 8.75 2.24 -1.60
C GLN A 85 7.88 3.25 -0.83
N LEU A 86 8.15 3.46 0.46
CA LEU A 86 7.53 4.55 1.21
C LEU A 86 7.83 5.91 0.59
N GLY A 87 9.08 6.12 0.13
CA GLY A 87 9.48 7.32 -0.60
C GLY A 87 8.73 7.49 -1.92
N GLU A 88 8.57 6.40 -2.68
CA GLU A 88 7.81 6.43 -3.94
C GLU A 88 6.31 6.71 -3.71
N LEU A 89 5.70 6.08 -2.72
CA LEU A 89 4.30 6.37 -2.36
C LEU A 89 4.10 7.84 -1.96
N ARG A 90 5.05 8.43 -1.24
CA ARG A 90 5.00 9.87 -0.91
C ARG A 90 4.97 10.75 -2.15
N LYS A 91 5.78 10.44 -3.16
CA LYS A 91 5.76 11.18 -4.44
C LYS A 91 4.41 11.08 -5.14
N PHE A 92 3.78 9.91 -5.14
CA PHE A 92 2.52 9.70 -5.84
C PHE A 92 1.29 10.18 -5.06
N LEU A 93 1.28 10.05 -3.74
CA LEU A 93 0.09 10.21 -2.91
C LEU A 93 0.11 11.46 -2.03
N LYS A 94 1.29 12.06 -1.78
CA LYS A 94 1.41 13.27 -0.95
C LYS A 94 1.73 14.52 -1.74
N HIS A 95 2.62 14.44 -2.72
CA HIS A 95 3.03 15.62 -3.45
C HIS A 95 1.86 16.26 -4.20
N GLY A 96 1.70 17.56 -4.04
CA GLY A 96 0.63 18.34 -4.65
C GLY A 96 -0.73 18.22 -3.94
N TYR A 97 -0.78 17.64 -2.75
CA TYR A 97 -1.93 17.74 -1.84
C TYR A 97 -1.57 18.59 -0.62
N PRO A 98 -2.51 19.40 -0.09
CA PRO A 98 -2.28 20.06 1.20
C PRO A 98 -2.12 19.01 2.32
N ALA A 99 -1.41 19.37 3.39
CA ALA A 99 -1.23 18.49 4.53
C ALA A 99 -2.60 18.10 5.13
N GLY A 100 -2.82 16.80 5.31
CA GLY A 100 -4.11 16.25 5.76
C GLY A 100 -5.18 16.11 4.68
N GLY A 101 -4.88 16.54 3.43
CA GLY A 101 -5.77 16.38 2.28
C GLY A 101 -5.38 15.23 1.35
N GLU A 102 -4.50 14.34 1.81
CA GLU A 102 -4.08 13.17 1.05
C GLU A 102 -5.26 12.22 0.87
N PRO A 103 -5.55 11.81 -0.38
CA PRO A 103 -6.72 11.00 -0.66
C PRO A 103 -6.58 9.55 -0.18
N VAL A 104 -5.35 9.07 0.04
CA VAL A 104 -5.01 7.73 0.51
C VAL A 104 -3.90 7.83 1.53
N THR A 105 -4.09 7.22 2.69
CA THR A 105 -3.10 7.20 3.76
C THR A 105 -2.26 5.93 3.74
N PHE A 106 -1.02 6.03 4.15
CA PHE A 106 -0.12 4.90 4.22
C PHE A 106 0.89 5.05 5.35
N ALA A 107 1.29 3.95 5.94
CA ALA A 107 2.32 3.91 6.97
C ALA A 107 3.21 2.68 6.81
N ARG A 108 4.41 2.79 7.36
CA ARG A 108 5.34 1.68 7.50
C ARG A 108 5.15 1.03 8.86
N TYR A 109 5.23 -0.30 8.88
CA TYR A 109 5.14 -1.13 10.09
C TYR A 109 6.15 -2.28 9.96
N THR A 110 7.43 -2.00 10.25
CA THR A 110 8.56 -2.88 9.93
C THR A 110 9.42 -3.26 11.14
N GLY A 111 9.06 -2.78 12.33
CA GLY A 111 9.86 -2.95 13.55
C GLY A 111 10.95 -1.88 13.72
N GLN A 112 11.09 -0.96 12.80
CA GLN A 112 11.95 0.23 12.96
C GLN A 112 11.23 1.37 13.71
N GLU A 113 9.92 1.27 13.80
CA GLU A 113 9.05 2.18 14.52
C GLU A 113 9.15 1.91 16.03
N SER A 114 9.10 2.97 16.84
CA SER A 114 8.96 2.86 18.31
C SER A 114 7.64 2.17 18.69
N SER A 115 7.54 1.70 19.94
CA SER A 115 6.31 1.10 20.44
C SER A 115 5.11 2.05 20.35
N ASP A 116 5.33 3.33 20.62
CA ASP A 116 4.29 4.36 20.59
C ASP A 116 3.83 4.65 19.15
N GLU A 117 4.77 4.69 18.20
CA GLU A 117 4.42 4.85 16.79
C GLU A 117 3.61 3.66 16.27
N ARG A 118 4.00 2.43 16.63
CA ARG A 118 3.24 1.23 16.27
C ARG A 118 1.83 1.24 16.86
N ALA A 119 1.71 1.62 18.15
CA ALA A 119 0.41 1.75 18.80
C ALA A 119 -0.49 2.77 18.09
N LYS A 120 0.05 3.93 17.70
CA LYS A 120 -0.69 4.95 16.92
C LYS A 120 -1.15 4.42 15.57
N ILE A 121 -0.27 3.72 14.83
CA ILE A 121 -0.62 3.14 13.52
C ILE A 121 -1.78 2.15 13.64
N LEU A 122 -1.82 1.37 14.71
CA LEU A 122 -2.91 0.39 14.93
C LEU A 122 -4.18 1.02 15.52
N ALA A 123 -4.06 2.14 16.23
CA ALA A 123 -5.21 2.91 16.74
C ALA A 123 -5.90 3.70 15.63
N GLU A 124 -5.13 4.27 14.71
CA GLU A 124 -5.59 5.01 13.53
C GLU A 124 -5.03 4.37 12.25
N PRO A 125 -5.56 3.22 11.84
CA PRO A 125 -4.98 2.44 10.75
C PRO A 125 -4.99 3.21 9.42
N PRO A 126 -3.86 3.20 8.67
CA PRO A 126 -3.80 3.74 7.33
C PRO A 126 -4.54 2.84 6.34
N ASP A 127 -4.82 3.36 5.15
CA ASP A 127 -5.39 2.55 4.06
C ASP A 127 -4.39 1.50 3.56
N ILE A 128 -3.10 1.86 3.50
CA ILE A 128 -2.02 0.98 3.03
C ILE A 128 -0.97 0.80 4.14
N LEU A 129 -0.73 -0.44 4.53
CA LEU A 129 0.30 -0.81 5.49
C LEU A 129 1.49 -1.45 4.75
N LEU A 130 2.67 -0.85 4.85
CA LEU A 130 3.91 -1.40 4.33
C LEU A 130 4.63 -2.14 5.44
N THR A 131 4.93 -3.41 5.23
CA THR A 131 5.61 -4.24 6.24
C THR A 131 6.69 -5.12 5.62
N ASN A 132 7.40 -5.85 6.42
CA ASN A 132 8.28 -6.92 5.97
C ASN A 132 7.77 -8.28 6.48
N TYR A 133 8.28 -9.34 5.87
CA TYR A 133 7.89 -10.71 6.22
C TYR A 133 8.09 -11.02 7.72
N VAL A 134 9.26 -10.69 8.26
CA VAL A 134 9.61 -10.97 9.68
C VAL A 134 8.66 -10.25 10.63
N MET A 135 8.34 -8.98 10.34
CA MET A 135 7.44 -8.22 11.18
C MET A 135 6.01 -8.74 11.09
N LEU A 136 5.55 -9.13 9.90
CA LEU A 136 4.21 -9.71 9.73
C LEU A 136 4.09 -11.02 10.53
N GLU A 137 5.07 -11.90 10.43
CA GLU A 137 5.12 -13.14 11.22
C GLU A 137 5.13 -12.86 12.73
N LEU A 138 5.98 -11.91 13.17
CA LEU A 138 6.09 -11.54 14.57
C LEU A 138 4.76 -11.03 15.14
N VAL A 139 4.07 -10.16 14.41
CA VAL A 139 2.77 -9.62 14.82
C VAL A 139 1.71 -10.72 14.89
N LEU A 140 1.71 -11.63 13.93
CA LEU A 140 0.74 -12.73 13.91
C LEU A 140 0.98 -13.76 15.04
N THR A 141 2.21 -13.85 15.56
CA THR A 141 2.54 -14.74 16.69
C THR A 141 2.33 -14.12 18.06
N ARG A 142 2.31 -12.78 18.17
CA ARG A 142 2.10 -12.05 19.42
C ARG A 142 0.61 -11.81 19.67
N PRO A 143 0.00 -12.32 20.76
CA PRO A 143 -1.45 -12.28 20.95
C PRO A 143 -2.05 -10.88 20.91
N ASP A 144 -1.42 -9.91 21.55
CA ASP A 144 -1.96 -8.55 21.66
C ASP A 144 -1.81 -7.77 20.34
N GLU A 145 -0.63 -7.78 19.73
CA GLU A 145 -0.40 -7.14 18.44
C GLU A 145 -1.28 -7.77 17.34
N ARG A 146 -1.43 -9.10 17.37
CA ARG A 146 -2.30 -9.83 16.45
C ARG A 146 -3.75 -9.37 16.53
N LYS A 147 -4.32 -9.21 17.73
CA LYS A 147 -5.70 -8.74 17.90
C LYS A 147 -5.90 -7.37 17.29
N HIS A 148 -4.95 -6.45 17.49
CA HIS A 148 -5.02 -5.11 16.93
C HIS A 148 -4.90 -5.12 15.40
N LEU A 149 -3.95 -5.89 14.85
CA LEU A 149 -3.80 -5.99 13.40
C LEU A 149 -5.03 -6.62 12.75
N ILE A 150 -5.57 -7.71 13.30
CA ILE A 150 -6.78 -8.36 12.79
C ILE A 150 -7.96 -7.38 12.80
N ARG A 151 -8.15 -6.61 13.88
CA ARG A 151 -9.19 -5.59 13.94
C ARG A 151 -8.97 -4.50 12.88
N ALA A 152 -7.76 -4.00 12.74
CA ALA A 152 -7.41 -2.99 11.76
C ALA A 152 -7.60 -3.49 10.32
N ALA A 153 -7.39 -4.78 10.07
CA ALA A 153 -7.44 -5.43 8.76
C ALA A 153 -8.79 -6.10 8.43
N GLN A 154 -9.86 -5.84 9.19
CA GLN A 154 -11.20 -6.41 8.88
C GLN A 154 -11.73 -6.02 7.50
N GLY A 155 -11.30 -4.87 6.98
CA GLY A 155 -11.61 -4.38 5.63
C GLY A 155 -10.53 -4.69 4.58
N LEU A 156 -9.60 -5.61 4.85
CA LEU A 156 -8.50 -5.93 3.97
C LEU A 156 -9.00 -6.49 2.63
N ARG A 157 -8.58 -5.84 1.54
CA ARG A 157 -8.92 -6.24 0.16
C ARG A 157 -7.72 -6.73 -0.63
N PHE A 158 -6.52 -6.26 -0.28
CA PHE A 158 -5.29 -6.55 -1.01
C PHE A 158 -4.18 -7.02 -0.07
N LEU A 159 -3.55 -8.13 -0.46
CA LEU A 159 -2.28 -8.57 0.10
C LEU A 159 -1.29 -8.69 -1.07
N ALA A 160 -0.30 -7.81 -1.10
CA ALA A 160 0.74 -7.82 -2.12
C ALA A 160 2.05 -8.33 -1.50
N LEU A 161 2.65 -9.35 -2.12
CA LEU A 161 3.95 -9.89 -1.74
C LEU A 161 4.95 -9.48 -2.82
N ASP A 162 5.79 -8.51 -2.51
CA ASP A 162 6.84 -8.06 -3.44
C ASP A 162 8.04 -9.00 -3.38
N GLU A 163 8.71 -9.21 -4.52
CA GLU A 163 9.84 -10.13 -4.66
C GLU A 163 9.54 -11.54 -4.07
N LEU A 164 8.40 -12.10 -4.45
CA LEU A 164 7.85 -13.35 -3.92
C LEU A 164 8.87 -14.52 -3.89
N HIS A 165 9.82 -14.53 -4.82
CA HIS A 165 10.86 -15.56 -4.88
C HIS A 165 11.86 -15.54 -3.70
N THR A 166 11.87 -14.47 -2.91
CA THR A 166 12.75 -14.33 -1.73
C THR A 166 12.17 -14.97 -0.47
N TYR A 167 10.85 -15.22 -0.45
CA TYR A 167 10.18 -15.88 0.67
C TYR A 167 10.37 -17.40 0.54
N ARG A 168 11.45 -17.89 1.11
CA ARG A 168 11.74 -19.33 1.21
C ARG A 168 11.36 -19.79 2.62
N GLY A 169 10.40 -20.69 2.70
CA GLY A 169 10.13 -21.50 3.89
C GLY A 169 11.12 -22.65 3.97
#